data_cb15af1d3dd73695a0d73e925de6bc6f
#
_entry.id   cb15af1d3dd73695a0d73e925de6bc6f
#
_cell.length_a   1.000
_cell.length_b   1.000
_cell.length_c   1.000
_cell.angle_alpha   90.00
_cell.angle_beta   90.00
_cell.angle_gamma   90.00
#
_symmetry.space_group_name_H-M   'P 1'
#
loop_
_entity.id
_entity.type
_entity.pdbx_description
1 polymer ?
#
loop_
_entity_poly.entity_id
_entity_poly.type
_entity_poly.pdbx_seq_one_letter_code
_entity_poly.pdbx_strand_id
1 'polypeptide(L)'
;MTGMGSAVVDDDDVLTLLVERVPETRHLVEEKYGLGQDEAPPKADTGLDLYENLLDILTRSVLQPALEQAKPNSDLLRRCFGFVDDIYNDAGEHRRGAVYFQILECLLEARPYLDNAIPYLRGPVRDRVSRMLKHYEVEGYEHGLPSL
;
A
#
# COMPACT_ATOMS: atom_id res chain seq x y z
N MET A 1 -2.63 27.86 1.74
CA MET A 1 -2.73 27.27 2.02
C MET A 1 -2.74 26.57 2.27
N THR A 2 -2.61 26.51 2.33
CA THR A 2 -2.63 25.94 2.54
C THR A 2 -2.74 25.05 2.97
N GLY A 3 -2.96 24.92 2.93
CA GLY A 3 -3.20 24.21 3.27
C GLY A 3 -2.73 23.48 3.71
N MET A 4 -2.58 23.38 4.08
CA MET A 4 -2.33 22.66 4.36
C MET A 4 -2.50 21.56 4.52
N GLY A 5 -2.74 21.84 4.84
CA GLY A 5 -3.22 20.51 5.11
C GLY A 5 -2.59 19.48 4.20
N SER A 6 -2.75 18.25 4.51
CA SER A 6 -2.29 17.19 3.65
C SER A 6 -2.93 17.37 2.28
N ALA A 7 -2.13 17.45 1.26
CA ALA A 7 -2.65 17.49 -0.09
C ALA A 7 -3.43 16.20 -0.37
N VAL A 8 -4.60 16.36 -0.96
CA VAL A 8 -5.36 15.22 -1.44
C VAL A 8 -4.61 14.61 -2.60
N VAL A 9 -4.34 13.32 -2.54
CA VAL A 9 -3.64 12.61 -3.61
C VAL A 9 -4.64 12.27 -4.72
N ASP A 10 -4.41 12.78 -5.92
CA ASP A 10 -5.21 12.40 -7.07
C ASP A 10 -4.82 11.02 -7.58
N ASP A 11 -5.76 10.29 -8.18
CA ASP A 11 -5.47 9.00 -8.78
C ASP A 11 -4.34 9.09 -9.82
N ASP A 12 -4.27 10.22 -10.52
CA ASP A 12 -3.23 10.46 -11.51
C ASP A 12 -1.83 10.54 -10.92
N ASP A 13 -1.72 10.85 -9.63
CA ASP A 13 -0.43 11.04 -8.97
C ASP A 13 0.03 9.84 -8.16
N VAL A 14 -0.74 8.76 -8.13
CA VAL A 14 -0.42 7.59 -7.31
C VAL A 14 0.92 6.98 -7.68
N LEU A 15 1.20 6.78 -8.97
CA LEU A 15 2.48 6.20 -9.40
C LEU A 15 3.65 7.12 -9.08
N THR A 16 3.48 8.42 -9.25
CA THR A 16 4.52 9.39 -8.91
C THR A 16 4.83 9.33 -7.41
N LEU A 17 3.79 9.30 -6.59
CA LEU A 17 3.95 9.19 -5.14
C LEU A 17 4.61 7.88 -4.74
N LEU A 18 4.22 6.79 -5.40
CA LEU A 18 4.80 5.47 -5.12
C LEU A 18 6.31 5.47 -5.35
N VAL A 19 6.74 6.01 -6.50
CA VAL A 19 8.16 6.08 -6.83
C VAL A 19 8.91 7.00 -5.86
N GLU A 20 8.30 8.09 -5.43
CA GLU A 20 8.91 9.01 -4.46
C GLU A 20 9.09 8.37 -3.09
N ARG A 21 8.05 7.69 -2.59
CA ARG A 21 8.07 7.10 -1.25
C ARG A 21 8.81 5.78 -1.20
N VAL A 22 8.72 5.00 -2.28
CA VAL A 22 9.34 3.68 -2.38
C VAL A 22 10.16 3.63 -3.66
N PRO A 23 11.35 4.27 -3.66
CA PRO A 23 12.19 4.32 -4.87
C PRO A 23 12.55 2.95 -5.43
N GLU A 24 12.48 1.93 -4.60
CA GLU A 24 12.69 0.53 -5.01
C GLU A 24 11.73 0.10 -6.11
N THR A 25 10.60 0.80 -6.28
CA THR A 25 9.62 0.49 -7.33
C THR A 25 9.93 1.16 -8.66
N ARG A 26 10.86 2.12 -8.71
CA ARG A 26 11.07 2.92 -9.90
C ARG A 26 11.42 2.09 -11.13
N HIS A 27 12.35 1.16 -11.00
CA HIS A 27 12.75 0.33 -12.15
C HIS A 27 11.58 -0.52 -12.65
N LEU A 28 10.67 -0.92 -11.78
CA LEU A 28 9.49 -1.68 -12.16
C LEU A 28 8.50 -0.83 -12.97
N VAL A 29 8.34 0.43 -12.57
CA VAL A 29 7.50 1.39 -13.30
C VAL A 29 8.12 1.69 -14.66
N GLU A 30 9.42 1.93 -14.68
CA GLU A 30 10.13 2.20 -15.93
C GLU A 30 10.00 1.03 -16.91
N GLU A 31 10.16 -0.18 -16.42
CA GLU A 31 10.05 -1.38 -17.23
C GLU A 31 8.63 -1.58 -17.76
N LYS A 32 7.64 -1.42 -16.90
CA LYS A 32 6.24 -1.63 -17.27
C LYS A 32 5.78 -0.66 -18.37
N TYR A 33 6.19 0.61 -18.26
CA TYR A 33 5.72 1.67 -19.15
C TYR A 33 6.74 2.10 -20.20
N GLY A 34 7.89 1.43 -20.28
CA GLY A 34 8.91 1.74 -21.27
C GLY A 34 9.52 3.13 -21.08
N LEU A 35 9.72 3.56 -19.84
CA LEU A 35 10.19 4.91 -19.54
C LEU A 35 11.71 5.02 -19.63
N GLY A 36 12.17 6.20 -20.01
CA GLY A 36 13.58 6.55 -19.90
C GLY A 36 13.95 6.85 -18.45
N GLN A 37 15.25 6.98 -18.20
CA GLN A 37 15.80 7.10 -16.84
C GLN A 37 15.22 8.25 -16.01
N ASP A 38 14.96 9.39 -16.64
CA ASP A 38 14.44 10.57 -15.95
C ASP A 38 13.01 10.92 -16.35
N GLU A 39 12.36 10.00 -17.04
CA GLU A 39 11.00 10.25 -17.50
C GLU A 39 9.99 10.09 -16.35
N ALA A 40 9.02 11.00 -16.28
CA ALA A 40 8.00 10.95 -15.24
C ALA A 40 7.09 9.74 -15.42
N PRO A 41 6.63 9.13 -14.31
CA PRO A 41 5.64 8.06 -14.41
C PRO A 41 4.35 8.54 -15.07
N PRO A 42 3.68 7.66 -15.84
CA PRO A 42 2.43 8.04 -16.47
C PRO A 42 1.33 8.22 -15.44
N LYS A 43 0.32 8.96 -15.80
CA LYS A 43 -0.88 9.09 -15.00
C LYS A 43 -1.74 7.84 -15.18
N ALA A 44 -2.30 7.36 -14.07
CA ALA A 44 -3.22 6.24 -14.15
C ALA A 44 -4.55 6.70 -14.76
N ASP A 45 -4.91 6.11 -15.88
CA ASP A 45 -6.13 6.51 -16.59
C ASP A 45 -7.39 5.85 -16.06
N THR A 46 -7.26 4.66 -15.50
CA THR A 46 -8.42 3.86 -15.14
C THR A 46 -8.21 3.09 -13.86
N GLY A 47 -9.31 2.57 -13.33
CA GLY A 47 -9.27 1.75 -12.15
C GLY A 47 -8.49 0.46 -12.31
N LEU A 48 -8.49 -0.12 -13.50
CA LEU A 48 -7.74 -1.36 -13.74
C LEU A 48 -6.25 -1.13 -13.58
N ASP A 49 -5.74 -0.02 -14.11
CA ASP A 49 -4.31 0.31 -13.97
C ASP A 49 -3.92 0.48 -12.50
N LEU A 50 -4.76 1.13 -11.72
CA LEU A 50 -4.50 1.32 -10.31
C LEU A 50 -4.42 -0.03 -9.59
N TYR A 51 -5.39 -0.92 -9.81
CA TYR A 51 -5.42 -2.24 -9.19
C TYR A 51 -4.17 -3.05 -9.57
N GLU A 52 -3.85 -3.10 -10.86
CA GLU A 52 -2.68 -3.83 -11.33
C GLU A 52 -1.38 -3.28 -10.76
N ASN A 53 -1.24 -1.95 -10.73
CA ASN A 53 -0.01 -1.33 -10.25
C ASN A 53 0.20 -1.55 -8.76
N LEU A 54 -0.85 -1.44 -7.96
CA LEU A 54 -0.72 -1.71 -6.53
C LEU A 54 -0.37 -3.16 -6.26
N LEU A 55 -0.96 -4.09 -7.01
CA LEU A 55 -0.66 -5.51 -6.83
C LEU A 55 0.73 -5.87 -7.32
N ASP A 56 1.02 -5.57 -8.60
CA ASP A 56 2.24 -6.07 -9.24
C ASP A 56 3.48 -5.33 -8.82
N ILE A 57 3.41 -4.01 -8.73
CA ILE A 57 4.59 -3.19 -8.46
C ILE A 57 4.88 -3.10 -6.96
N LEU A 58 3.87 -2.79 -6.16
CA LEU A 58 4.09 -2.63 -4.72
C LEU A 58 3.98 -3.96 -3.97
N THR A 59 2.83 -4.61 -4.03
CA THR A 59 2.53 -5.76 -3.16
C THR A 59 3.42 -6.96 -3.46
N ARG A 60 3.41 -7.43 -4.70
CA ARG A 60 4.12 -8.67 -5.08
C ARG A 60 5.63 -8.47 -5.16
N SER A 61 6.06 -7.31 -5.66
CA SER A 61 7.47 -7.10 -5.96
C SER A 61 8.27 -6.53 -4.80
N VAL A 62 7.64 -5.78 -3.89
CA VAL A 62 8.36 -5.10 -2.81
C VAL A 62 7.81 -5.45 -1.43
N LEU A 63 6.51 -5.27 -1.21
CA LEU A 63 5.94 -5.38 0.13
C LEU A 63 5.99 -6.81 0.67
N GLN A 64 5.48 -7.78 -0.07
CA GLN A 64 5.48 -9.17 0.40
C GLN A 64 6.88 -9.72 0.62
N PRO A 65 7.83 -9.52 -0.33
CA PRO A 65 9.20 -9.95 -0.07
C PRO A 65 9.82 -9.30 1.18
N ALA A 66 9.51 -8.02 1.42
CA ALA A 66 10.01 -7.33 2.62
C ALA A 66 9.39 -7.90 3.90
N LEU A 67 8.09 -8.25 3.85
CA LEU A 67 7.40 -8.81 5.01
C LEU A 67 7.81 -10.26 5.31
N GLU A 68 8.33 -10.98 4.32
CA GLU A 68 8.80 -12.35 4.52
C GLU A 68 10.10 -12.45 5.29
N GLN A 69 10.89 -11.39 5.35
CA GLN A 69 12.21 -11.43 5.95
C GLN A 69 12.13 -11.73 7.45
N ALA A 70 13.07 -12.55 7.94
CA ALA A 70 13.17 -12.83 9.37
C ALA A 70 13.42 -11.55 10.17
N LYS A 71 14.17 -10.62 9.57
CA LYS A 71 14.38 -9.27 10.13
C LYS A 71 13.95 -8.26 9.08
N PRO A 72 12.68 -7.89 9.07
CA PRO A 72 12.17 -6.98 8.04
C PRO A 72 12.87 -5.62 8.09
N ASN A 73 13.07 -5.03 6.92
CA ASN A 73 13.63 -3.69 6.79
C ASN A 73 12.57 -2.66 7.24
N SER A 74 12.73 -2.16 8.46
CA SER A 74 11.72 -1.27 9.04
C SER A 74 11.61 0.06 8.32
N ASP A 75 12.70 0.57 7.76
CA ASP A 75 12.63 1.81 6.98
C ASP A 75 11.78 1.61 5.72
N LEU A 76 12.02 0.54 4.98
CA LEU A 76 11.25 0.22 3.78
C LEU A 76 9.77 0.02 4.14
N LEU A 77 9.48 -0.71 5.19
CA LEU A 77 8.09 -0.96 5.59
C LEU A 77 7.39 0.32 6.04
N ARG A 78 8.08 1.21 6.77
CA ARG A 78 7.49 2.51 7.12
C ARG A 78 7.15 3.32 5.88
N ARG A 79 8.02 3.32 4.87
CA ARG A 79 7.76 4.04 3.62
C ARG A 79 6.60 3.42 2.84
N CYS A 80 6.54 2.10 2.78
CA CYS A 80 5.43 1.41 2.11
C CYS A 80 4.09 1.72 2.79
N PHE A 81 4.00 1.57 4.10
CA PHE A 81 2.75 1.82 4.81
C PHE A 81 2.42 3.30 4.92
N GLY A 82 3.42 4.18 4.91
CA GLY A 82 3.18 5.62 4.78
C GLY A 82 2.54 5.96 3.44
N PHE A 83 3.01 5.36 2.36
CA PHE A 83 2.39 5.50 1.05
C PHE A 83 0.94 4.99 1.08
N VAL A 84 0.72 3.81 1.66
CA VAL A 84 -0.62 3.23 1.77
C VAL A 84 -1.56 4.17 2.52
N ASP A 85 -1.11 4.74 3.64
CA ASP A 85 -1.90 5.70 4.41
C ASP A 85 -2.29 6.90 3.55
N ASP A 86 -1.33 7.45 2.82
CA ASP A 86 -1.56 8.65 2.01
C ASP A 86 -2.57 8.41 0.89
N ILE A 87 -2.54 7.25 0.25
CA ILE A 87 -3.49 6.98 -0.83
C ILE A 87 -4.83 6.46 -0.34
N TYR A 88 -4.93 6.06 0.93
CA TYR A 88 -6.17 5.52 1.50
C TYR A 88 -7.00 6.60 2.20
N ASN A 89 -6.35 7.49 2.97
CA ASN A 89 -7.04 8.32 3.95
C ASN A 89 -8.14 9.22 3.36
N ASP A 90 -7.87 10.00 2.37
CA ASP A 90 -8.87 10.91 1.81
C ASP A 90 -9.46 10.40 0.49
N ALA A 91 -9.36 9.11 0.26
CA ALA A 91 -9.76 8.51 -1.00
C ALA A 91 -11.25 8.22 -1.08
N GLY A 92 -11.76 8.22 -2.28
CA GLY A 92 -13.10 7.70 -2.55
C GLY A 92 -13.12 6.17 -2.51
N GLU A 93 -14.29 5.60 -2.67
CA GLU A 93 -14.51 4.15 -2.56
C GLU A 93 -13.64 3.35 -3.52
N HIS A 94 -13.48 3.83 -4.74
CA HIS A 94 -12.71 3.12 -5.75
C HIS A 94 -11.27 2.88 -5.32
N ARG A 95 -10.58 3.95 -4.89
CA ARG A 95 -9.18 3.83 -4.48
C ARG A 95 -9.04 3.07 -3.16
N ARG A 96 -9.95 3.26 -2.24
CA ARG A 96 -9.97 2.47 -0.99
C ARG A 96 -10.18 1.00 -1.28
N GLY A 97 -11.04 0.66 -2.25
CA GLY A 97 -11.22 -0.71 -2.69
C GLY A 97 -9.96 -1.29 -3.28
N ALA A 98 -9.25 -0.51 -4.11
CA ALA A 98 -7.98 -0.96 -4.69
C ALA A 98 -6.96 -1.27 -3.60
N VAL A 99 -6.81 -0.38 -2.61
CA VAL A 99 -5.91 -0.63 -1.48
C VAL A 99 -6.33 -1.89 -0.72
N TYR A 100 -7.61 -2.01 -0.44
CA TYR A 100 -8.11 -3.15 0.32
C TYR A 100 -7.82 -4.48 -0.39
N PHE A 101 -8.22 -4.59 -1.66
CA PHE A 101 -8.10 -5.85 -2.38
C PHE A 101 -6.68 -6.18 -2.82
N GLN A 102 -5.90 -5.17 -3.17
CA GLN A 102 -4.58 -5.39 -3.77
C GLN A 102 -3.43 -5.27 -2.77
N ILE A 103 -3.67 -4.76 -1.58
CA ILE A 103 -2.64 -4.63 -0.55
C ILE A 103 -3.08 -5.32 0.74
N LEU A 104 -4.19 -4.89 1.33
CA LEU A 104 -4.55 -5.35 2.67
C LEU A 104 -4.96 -6.81 2.72
N GLU A 105 -5.80 -7.27 1.80
CA GLU A 105 -6.17 -8.69 1.75
C GLU A 105 -4.97 -9.59 1.47
N CYS A 106 -3.99 -9.08 0.74
CA CYS A 106 -2.79 -9.84 0.43
C CYS A 106 -1.94 -10.12 1.67
N LEU A 107 -2.16 -9.39 2.76
CA LEU A 107 -1.51 -9.71 4.04
C LEU A 107 -1.98 -11.04 4.62
N LEU A 108 -3.12 -11.55 4.17
CA LEU A 108 -3.66 -12.83 4.63
C LEU A 108 -3.09 -14.03 3.88
N GLU A 109 -2.29 -13.82 2.85
CA GLU A 109 -1.73 -14.91 2.05
C GLU A 109 -0.68 -15.72 2.77
N ALA A 110 -0.01 -15.13 3.75
CA ALA A 110 0.94 -15.83 4.61
C ALA A 110 0.99 -15.14 5.96
N ARG A 111 1.06 -15.92 7.03
CA ARG A 111 1.05 -15.38 8.39
C ARG A 111 2.17 -14.36 8.65
N PRO A 112 3.42 -14.57 8.18
CA PRO A 112 4.48 -13.57 8.37
C PRO A 112 4.14 -12.21 7.76
N TYR A 113 3.40 -12.17 6.65
CA TYR A 113 2.99 -10.90 6.04
C TYR A 113 2.17 -10.10 7.04
N LEU A 114 1.16 -10.73 7.63
CA LEU A 114 0.28 -10.07 8.58
C LEU A 114 1.03 -9.66 9.84
N ASP A 115 1.72 -10.61 10.47
CA ASP A 115 2.39 -10.36 11.74
C ASP A 115 3.41 -9.24 11.63
N ASN A 116 4.17 -9.20 10.53
CA ASN A 116 5.20 -8.20 10.34
C ASN A 116 4.64 -6.85 9.89
N ALA A 117 3.41 -6.81 9.37
CA ALA A 117 2.77 -5.56 8.96
C ALA A 117 2.16 -4.82 10.16
N ILE A 118 1.65 -5.53 11.14
CA ILE A 118 0.88 -4.94 12.24
C ILE A 118 1.57 -3.75 12.92
N PRO A 119 2.88 -3.79 13.21
CA PRO A 119 3.54 -2.64 13.86
C PRO A 119 3.47 -1.33 13.07
N TYR A 120 3.22 -1.42 11.77
CA TYR A 120 3.20 -0.24 10.88
C TYR A 120 1.80 0.26 10.57
N LEU A 121 0.77 -0.45 11.03
CA LEU A 121 -0.62 -0.09 10.74
C LEU A 121 -1.08 1.04 11.66
N ARG A 122 -1.69 2.07 11.07
CA ARG A 122 -2.15 3.27 11.76
C ARG A 122 -3.47 3.76 11.20
N GLY A 123 -4.24 4.48 12.02
CA GLY A 123 -5.41 5.23 11.60
C GLY A 123 -6.43 4.44 10.81
N PRO A 124 -7.00 5.04 9.75
CA PRO A 124 -8.04 4.37 8.96
C PRO A 124 -7.62 3.04 8.33
N VAL A 125 -6.35 2.93 7.92
CA VAL A 125 -5.83 1.67 7.38
C VAL A 125 -5.85 0.58 8.46
N ARG A 126 -5.40 0.91 9.67
CA ARG A 126 -5.45 -0.04 10.78
C ARG A 126 -6.87 -0.47 11.11
N ASP A 127 -7.80 0.48 11.12
CA ASP A 127 -9.20 0.19 11.38
C ASP A 127 -9.77 -0.76 10.33
N ARG A 128 -9.39 -0.53 9.06
CA ARG A 128 -9.86 -1.40 7.97
C ARG A 128 -9.29 -2.81 8.08
N VAL A 129 -8.02 -2.92 8.43
CA VAL A 129 -7.38 -4.23 8.65
C VAL A 129 -8.06 -4.94 9.82
N SER A 130 -8.32 -4.22 10.91
CA SER A 130 -9.00 -4.79 12.06
C SER A 130 -10.36 -5.38 11.69
N ARG A 131 -11.14 -4.65 10.88
CA ARG A 131 -12.44 -5.15 10.41
C ARG A 131 -12.30 -6.36 9.50
N MET A 132 -11.28 -6.35 8.65
CA MET A 132 -10.97 -7.48 7.76
C MET A 132 -10.66 -8.74 8.57
N LEU A 133 -9.86 -8.61 9.62
CA LEU A 133 -9.47 -9.75 10.46
C LEU A 133 -10.67 -10.35 11.18
N LYS A 134 -11.59 -9.50 11.66
CA LYS A 134 -12.85 -9.96 12.26
C LYS A 134 -13.72 -10.66 11.22
N HIS A 135 -13.84 -10.07 10.05
CA HIS A 135 -14.71 -10.59 8.99
C HIS A 135 -14.30 -11.99 8.55
N TYR A 136 -12.99 -12.21 8.40
CA TYR A 136 -12.45 -13.50 7.99
C TYR A 136 -12.16 -14.43 9.17
N GLU A 137 -12.46 -14.01 10.39
CA GLU A 137 -12.22 -14.79 11.60
C GLU A 137 -10.79 -15.32 11.64
N VAL A 138 -9.82 -14.45 11.38
CA VAL A 138 -8.41 -14.81 11.30
C VAL A 138 -7.92 -15.27 12.67
N GLU A 139 -7.32 -16.45 12.72
CA GLU A 139 -6.85 -17.05 13.98
C GLU A 139 -5.90 -16.11 14.72
N GLY A 140 -6.21 -15.86 15.98
CA GLY A 140 -5.45 -14.93 16.83
C GLY A 140 -5.93 -13.50 16.75
N TYR A 141 -6.77 -13.16 15.77
CA TYR A 141 -7.27 -11.80 15.55
C TYR A 141 -8.78 -11.74 15.34
N GLU A 142 -9.49 -12.72 15.89
CA GLU A 142 -10.94 -12.84 15.70
C GLU A 142 -11.71 -11.62 16.20
N HIS A 143 -11.14 -10.88 17.15
CA HIS A 143 -11.73 -9.66 17.68
C HIS A 143 -11.09 -8.39 17.12
N GLY A 144 -10.30 -8.53 16.05
CA GLY A 144 -9.59 -7.42 15.44
C GLY A 144 -8.26 -7.13 16.12
N LEU A 145 -7.73 -5.94 15.85
CA LEU A 145 -6.44 -5.51 16.39
C LEU A 145 -6.64 -4.77 17.71
N PRO A 146 -5.67 -4.87 18.63
CA PRO A 146 -5.75 -4.10 19.88
C PRO A 146 -5.64 -2.60 19.60
N SER A 147 -6.18 -1.79 20.51
CA SER A 147 -6.02 -0.34 20.43
C SER A 147 -4.55 0.04 20.62
N LEU A 148 -4.13 1.07 19.93
CA LEU A 148 -2.77 1.61 20.07
C LEU A 148 -2.66 2.46 21.33
#